data_948962e2c25601ac64032d2469fef5eb
#
_entry.id   948962e2c25601ac64032d2469fef5eb
#
_cell.length_a   1.000
_cell.length_b   1.000
_cell.length_c   1.000
_cell.angle_alpha   90.00
_cell.angle_beta   90.00
_cell.angle_gamma   90.00
#
_symmetry.space_group_name_H-M   'P 1'
#
loop_
_entity.id
_entity.type
_entity.pdbx_description
1 polymer ?
#
loop_
_entity_poly.entity_id
_entity_poly.type
_entity_poly.pdbx_seq_one_letter_code
_entity_poly.pdbx_strand_id
1 'polypeptide(L)'
;MARFQVLGERCSGTNFADFLIGANTRLQRTRDYGWKHGFPGFHSVPRDDLLIVCFRDAESWLRSMYQKPWHVPAEDTDVTFSEFLRSPWRTILDMPIAMSAIGARKSFRLPVQRDRHPITGKMPANPVDLRNLKNAAFLGILERGCNVALIRHEDVTARPDAVLDRLCALFAIERNPGALALPDTQLGEMTTRTIEGPRRDATPVFSDADRAFVHDALDHDTETRLGYRFAA
;
A
#
# COMPACT_ATOMS: atom_id res chain seq x y z
N MET A 1 -8.20 -21.91 -4.89
CA MET A 1 -8.61 -20.49 -4.73
C MET A 1 -9.43 -20.06 -5.93
N ALA A 2 -10.45 -19.22 -5.72
CA ALA A 2 -11.30 -18.72 -6.81
C ALA A 2 -11.07 -17.23 -7.09
N ARG A 3 -10.95 -16.43 -6.04
CA ARG A 3 -10.81 -14.98 -6.16
C ARG A 3 -9.64 -14.46 -5.33
N PHE A 4 -9.19 -13.25 -5.65
CA PHE A 4 -8.16 -12.57 -4.88
C PHE A 4 -8.40 -11.06 -4.79
N GLN A 5 -7.89 -10.46 -3.72
CA GLN A 5 -7.75 -9.01 -3.61
C GLN A 5 -6.36 -8.67 -3.08
N VAL A 6 -5.73 -7.71 -3.72
CA VAL A 6 -4.47 -7.14 -3.24
C VAL A 6 -4.76 -5.97 -2.32
N LEU A 7 -4.12 -5.97 -1.17
CA LEU A 7 -4.16 -4.94 -0.15
C LEU A 7 -2.73 -4.42 0.11
N GLY A 8 -2.59 -3.29 0.76
CA GLY A 8 -1.31 -2.72 1.12
C GLY A 8 -1.35 -1.20 1.06
N GLU A 9 -0.44 -0.55 1.76
CA GLU A 9 -0.39 0.91 1.75
C GLU A 9 0.00 1.43 0.36
N ARG A 10 -0.30 2.71 0.09
CA ARG A 10 0.12 3.39 -1.15
C ARG A 10 1.61 3.19 -1.37
N CYS A 11 2.03 3.17 -2.60
CA CYS A 11 3.44 3.00 -2.98
C CYS A 11 4.10 1.67 -2.55
N SER A 12 3.34 0.67 -2.09
CA SER A 12 3.85 -0.66 -1.73
C SER A 12 3.84 -1.68 -2.89
N GLY A 13 3.58 -1.25 -4.13
CA GLY A 13 3.58 -2.15 -5.29
C GLY A 13 2.28 -2.92 -5.51
N THR A 14 1.17 -2.53 -4.88
CA THR A 14 -0.12 -3.20 -5.01
C THR A 14 -0.62 -3.32 -6.44
N ASN A 15 -0.37 -2.33 -7.31
CA ASN A 15 -0.77 -2.40 -8.72
C ASN A 15 0.03 -3.46 -9.48
N PHE A 16 1.34 -3.56 -9.21
CA PHE A 16 2.19 -4.57 -9.83
C PHE A 16 1.77 -5.99 -9.41
N ALA A 17 1.56 -6.21 -8.13
CA ALA A 17 1.11 -7.50 -7.61
C ALA A 17 -0.28 -7.88 -8.18
N ASP A 18 -1.22 -6.93 -8.25
CA ASP A 18 -2.55 -7.15 -8.85
C ASP A 18 -2.45 -7.53 -10.33
N PHE A 19 -1.59 -6.84 -11.08
CA PHE A 19 -1.34 -7.18 -12.48
C PHE A 19 -0.71 -8.57 -12.61
N LEU A 20 0.39 -8.81 -11.90
CA LEU A 20 1.15 -10.07 -11.97
C LEU A 20 0.25 -11.27 -11.73
N ILE A 21 -0.55 -11.25 -10.66
CA ILE A 21 -1.40 -12.37 -10.29
C ILE A 21 -2.57 -12.49 -11.26
N GLY A 22 -3.25 -11.40 -11.56
CA GLY A 22 -4.43 -11.45 -12.42
C GLY A 22 -4.16 -11.71 -13.89
N ALA A 23 -2.96 -11.41 -14.40
CA ALA A 23 -2.58 -11.73 -15.77
C ALA A 23 -2.07 -13.19 -15.92
N ASN A 24 -1.48 -13.74 -14.87
CA ASN A 24 -0.77 -15.01 -14.92
C ASN A 24 -1.49 -16.18 -14.22
N THR A 25 -2.66 -15.95 -13.64
CA THR A 25 -3.43 -16.99 -12.95
C THR A 25 -4.90 -16.95 -13.36
N ARG A 26 -5.64 -18.01 -13.05
CA ARG A 26 -7.09 -18.06 -13.27
C ARG A 26 -7.91 -17.40 -12.16
N LEU A 27 -7.28 -16.82 -11.16
CA LEU A 27 -7.98 -16.14 -10.07
C LEU A 27 -8.75 -14.92 -10.58
N GLN A 28 -9.95 -14.74 -10.11
CA GLN A 28 -10.76 -13.56 -10.38
C GLN A 28 -10.46 -12.45 -9.36
N ARG A 29 -10.30 -11.23 -9.85
CA ARG A 29 -10.16 -10.06 -8.98
C ARG A 29 -11.47 -9.77 -8.25
N THR A 30 -11.37 -9.45 -6.95
CA THR A 30 -12.49 -8.89 -6.21
C THR A 30 -12.10 -7.57 -5.53
N ARG A 31 -13.11 -6.82 -5.07
CA ARG A 31 -12.96 -5.60 -4.28
C ARG A 31 -13.86 -5.63 -3.04
N ASP A 32 -14.32 -6.81 -2.66
CA ASP A 32 -15.30 -7.01 -1.59
C ASP A 32 -14.73 -6.67 -0.21
N TYR A 33 -13.40 -6.63 -0.09
CA TYR A 33 -12.69 -6.34 1.17
C TYR A 33 -12.36 -4.86 1.36
N GLY A 34 -13.01 -3.99 0.59
CA GLY A 34 -12.90 -2.56 0.71
C GLY A 34 -11.74 -1.94 -0.08
N TRP A 35 -11.41 -0.71 0.25
CA TRP A 35 -10.35 0.02 -0.41
C TRP A 35 -8.99 -0.60 -0.10
N LYS A 36 -8.21 -0.91 -1.15
CA LYS A 36 -6.96 -1.66 -1.04
C LYS A 36 -5.89 -1.01 -0.14
N HIS A 37 -5.97 0.31 0.04
CA HIS A 37 -5.09 1.08 0.92
C HIS A 37 -5.75 1.43 2.26
N GLY A 38 -6.97 0.96 2.51
CA GLY A 38 -7.70 1.14 3.76
C GLY A 38 -7.21 0.22 4.88
N PHE A 39 -7.65 0.48 6.09
CA PHE A 39 -7.54 -0.50 7.17
C PHE A 39 -8.44 -1.71 6.89
N PRO A 40 -8.02 -2.94 7.22
CA PRO A 40 -8.83 -4.13 7.04
C PRO A 40 -10.12 -4.06 7.89
N GLY A 41 -11.24 -3.68 7.27
CA GLY A 41 -12.55 -3.51 7.93
C GLY A 41 -13.55 -4.63 7.67
N PHE A 42 -13.17 -5.70 6.97
CA PHE A 42 -14.04 -6.83 6.66
C PHE A 42 -14.18 -7.80 7.85
N HIS A 43 -15.34 -8.44 7.96
CA HIS A 43 -15.65 -9.36 9.07
C HIS A 43 -15.32 -10.81 8.76
N SER A 44 -15.41 -11.22 7.49
CA SER A 44 -15.22 -12.61 7.07
C SER A 44 -14.60 -12.66 5.68
N VAL A 45 -13.91 -13.75 5.39
CA VAL A 45 -13.32 -14.06 4.09
C VAL A 45 -13.72 -15.48 3.72
N PRO A 46 -14.34 -15.73 2.55
CA PRO A 46 -14.61 -17.08 2.05
C PRO A 46 -13.34 -17.92 1.95
N ARG A 47 -13.48 -19.23 2.12
CA ARG A 47 -12.35 -20.16 2.13
C ARG A 47 -11.60 -20.25 0.80
N ASP A 48 -12.24 -19.90 -0.29
CA ASP A 48 -11.69 -19.92 -1.65
C ASP A 48 -11.19 -18.55 -2.12
N ASP A 49 -11.26 -17.55 -1.28
CA ASP A 49 -10.67 -16.23 -1.53
C ASP A 49 -9.26 -16.11 -0.92
N LEU A 50 -8.38 -15.42 -1.63
CA LEU A 50 -7.02 -15.16 -1.23
C LEU A 50 -6.80 -13.65 -1.05
N LEU A 51 -6.38 -13.23 0.13
CA LEU A 51 -5.90 -11.89 0.38
C LEU A 51 -4.38 -11.82 0.16
N ILE A 52 -3.93 -10.81 -0.55
CA ILE A 52 -2.52 -10.59 -0.83
C ILE A 52 -2.15 -9.23 -0.28
N VAL A 53 -1.21 -9.19 0.65
CA VAL A 53 -0.80 -7.94 1.29
C VAL A 53 0.60 -7.57 0.87
N CYS A 54 0.73 -6.40 0.26
CA CYS A 54 2.00 -5.86 -0.21
C CYS A 54 2.62 -4.94 0.82
N PHE A 55 3.90 -5.18 1.10
CA PHE A 55 4.75 -4.35 1.94
C PHE A 55 5.95 -3.85 1.13
N ARG A 56 6.59 -2.80 1.60
CA ARG A 56 7.80 -2.24 1.03
C ARG A 56 8.71 -1.74 2.15
N ASP A 57 10.03 -1.76 1.97
CA ASP A 57 10.96 -1.23 2.96
C ASP A 57 10.66 0.25 3.29
N ALA A 58 10.96 0.66 4.53
CA ALA A 58 10.55 1.96 5.03
C ALA A 58 11.21 3.11 4.25
N GLU A 59 12.50 2.99 3.91
CA GLU A 59 13.23 4.06 3.23
C GLU A 59 12.68 4.32 1.83
N SER A 60 12.57 3.27 1.00
CA SER A 60 12.07 3.41 -0.36
C SER A 60 10.58 3.73 -0.40
N TRP A 61 9.81 3.28 0.61
CA TRP A 61 8.41 3.64 0.74
C TRP A 61 8.22 5.13 1.06
N LEU A 62 8.95 5.68 2.05
CA LEU A 62 8.87 7.09 2.42
C LEU A 62 9.28 8.00 1.26
N ARG A 63 10.35 7.65 0.55
CA ARG A 63 10.77 8.37 -0.67
C ARG A 63 9.66 8.38 -1.72
N SER A 64 9.06 7.21 -1.97
CA SER A 64 7.99 7.07 -2.96
C SER A 64 6.71 7.81 -2.55
N MET A 65 6.36 7.81 -1.27
CA MET A 65 5.22 8.56 -0.74
C MET A 65 5.41 10.07 -0.87
N TYR A 66 6.63 10.55 -0.66
CA TYR A 66 6.98 11.95 -0.87
C TYR A 66 6.92 12.36 -2.34
N GLN A 67 7.44 11.53 -3.23
CA GLN A 67 7.43 11.79 -4.68
C GLN A 67 6.03 11.67 -5.29
N LYS A 68 5.22 10.78 -4.75
CA LYS A 68 3.88 10.45 -5.26
C LYS A 68 2.85 10.52 -4.12
N PRO A 69 2.49 11.73 -3.66
CA PRO A 69 1.60 11.92 -2.52
C PRO A 69 0.14 11.64 -2.89
N TRP A 70 -0.20 10.38 -3.13
CA TRP A 70 -1.54 9.94 -3.47
C TRP A 70 -2.56 10.27 -2.37
N HIS A 71 -3.66 10.91 -2.76
CA HIS A 71 -4.76 11.23 -1.86
C HIS A 71 -4.36 12.19 -0.72
N VAL A 72 -3.42 13.10 -0.97
CA VAL A 72 -2.96 14.11 -0.03
C VAL A 72 -3.46 15.48 -0.49
N PRO A 73 -3.88 16.39 0.42
CA PRO A 73 -4.24 17.75 0.07
C PRO A 73 -3.08 18.48 -0.63
N ALA A 74 -3.41 19.33 -1.61
CA ALA A 74 -2.39 20.07 -2.38
C ALA A 74 -1.48 20.91 -1.49
N GLU A 75 -2.05 21.55 -0.45
CA GLU A 75 -1.31 22.32 0.53
C GLU A 75 -0.28 21.53 1.35
N ASP A 76 -0.44 20.21 1.44
CA ASP A 76 0.52 19.32 2.13
C ASP A 76 1.61 18.79 1.19
N THR A 77 1.54 19.13 -0.10
CA THR A 77 2.52 18.66 -1.08
C THR A 77 3.67 19.66 -1.30
N ASP A 78 3.55 20.91 -0.88
CA ASP A 78 4.59 21.92 -1.01
C ASP A 78 5.43 22.03 0.28
N VAL A 79 6.12 20.95 0.60
CA VAL A 79 6.97 20.84 1.80
C VAL A 79 8.28 20.15 1.43
N THR A 80 9.34 20.38 2.17
CA THR A 80 10.60 19.64 2.05
C THR A 80 10.42 18.19 2.49
N PHE A 81 11.36 17.30 2.14
CA PHE A 81 11.29 15.91 2.57
C PHE A 81 11.33 15.76 4.09
N SER A 82 12.16 16.57 4.75
CA SER A 82 12.28 16.58 6.21
C SER A 82 10.99 17.04 6.91
N GLU A 83 10.32 18.05 6.36
CA GLU A 83 9.00 18.49 6.83
C GLU A 83 7.94 17.42 6.59
N PHE A 84 7.91 16.80 5.40
CA PHE A 84 6.99 15.71 5.09
C PHE A 84 7.10 14.57 6.11
N LEU A 85 8.31 14.14 6.46
CA LEU A 85 8.52 13.07 7.43
C LEU A 85 7.92 13.35 8.81
N ARG A 86 7.75 14.63 9.17
CA ARG A 86 7.29 15.09 10.49
C ARG A 86 5.87 15.67 10.49
N SER A 87 5.30 15.88 9.31
CA SER A 87 3.97 16.50 9.17
C SER A 87 2.86 15.50 9.43
N PRO A 88 1.75 15.92 10.04
CA PRO A 88 0.57 15.08 10.20
C PRO A 88 0.08 14.56 8.86
N TRP A 89 -0.31 13.27 8.82
CA TRP A 89 -0.85 12.67 7.61
C TRP A 89 -2.33 12.98 7.45
N ARG A 90 -2.69 13.67 6.36
CA ARG A 90 -4.07 13.94 5.99
C ARG A 90 -4.42 13.23 4.70
N THR A 91 -5.65 12.77 4.57
CA THR A 91 -6.14 12.10 3.36
C THR A 91 -7.35 12.83 2.82
N ILE A 92 -7.38 13.07 1.51
CA ILE A 92 -8.55 13.58 0.80
C ILE A 92 -9.14 12.55 -0.16
N LEU A 93 -10.35 12.82 -0.59
CA LEU A 93 -11.03 12.09 -1.64
C LEU A 93 -10.84 12.86 -2.97
N ASP A 94 -9.85 12.45 -3.76
CA ASP A 94 -9.49 13.04 -5.05
C ASP A 94 -9.91 12.20 -6.27
N MET A 95 -10.50 11.02 -6.04
CA MET A 95 -11.00 10.12 -7.09
C MET A 95 -12.48 9.79 -6.86
N PRO A 96 -13.42 10.63 -7.35
CA PRO A 96 -14.85 10.47 -7.05
C PRO A 96 -15.44 9.15 -7.56
N ILE A 97 -14.89 8.58 -8.65
CA ILE A 97 -15.42 7.35 -9.26
C ILE A 97 -15.17 6.11 -8.40
N ALA A 98 -14.03 6.06 -7.71
CA ALA A 98 -13.68 4.90 -6.87
C ALA A 98 -14.50 4.83 -5.57
N MET A 99 -15.29 5.84 -5.25
CA MET A 99 -15.89 6.08 -3.95
C MET A 99 -17.38 6.38 -4.01
N SER A 100 -18.03 6.07 -5.12
CA SER A 100 -19.42 6.43 -5.41
C SER A 100 -20.45 5.91 -4.41
N ALA A 101 -20.11 4.89 -3.62
CA ALA A 101 -21.05 4.24 -2.72
C ALA A 101 -21.43 5.05 -1.46
N ILE A 102 -20.71 6.12 -1.10
CA ILE A 102 -20.90 6.80 0.19
C ILE A 102 -21.04 8.32 0.02
N GLY A 103 -21.81 8.80 -0.96
CA GLY A 103 -21.99 10.25 -1.16
C GLY A 103 -20.68 10.98 -1.53
N ALA A 104 -19.79 10.28 -2.17
CA ALA A 104 -18.44 10.69 -2.55
C ALA A 104 -18.38 12.03 -3.30
N ARG A 105 -19.42 12.38 -4.08
CA ARG A 105 -19.48 13.65 -4.81
C ARG A 105 -19.50 14.87 -3.87
N LYS A 106 -20.09 14.73 -2.67
CA LYS A 106 -20.13 15.80 -1.67
C LYS A 106 -18.83 15.94 -0.88
N SER A 107 -18.01 14.88 -0.86
CA SER A 107 -16.77 14.80 -0.09
C SER A 107 -15.53 15.01 -0.94
N PHE A 108 -15.69 15.29 -2.25
CA PHE A 108 -14.55 15.48 -3.15
C PHE A 108 -13.66 16.62 -2.65
N ARG A 109 -12.36 16.35 -2.53
CA ARG A 109 -11.33 17.26 -1.98
C ARG A 109 -11.51 17.67 -0.51
N LEU A 110 -12.51 17.12 0.17
CA LEU A 110 -12.59 17.33 1.60
C LEU A 110 -11.73 16.30 2.36
N PRO A 111 -11.16 16.68 3.51
CA PRO A 111 -10.50 15.72 4.40
C PRO A 111 -11.47 14.60 4.77
N VAL A 112 -11.03 13.36 4.62
CA VAL A 112 -11.85 12.19 4.93
C VAL A 112 -11.30 11.42 6.12
N GLN A 113 -12.17 10.64 6.75
CA GLN A 113 -11.85 9.79 7.91
C GLN A 113 -11.00 8.54 7.51
N ARG A 114 -10.34 8.61 6.34
CA ARG A 114 -9.42 7.57 5.92
C ARG A 114 -8.09 7.72 6.63
N ASP A 115 -7.40 6.62 6.75
CA ASP A 115 -6.10 6.58 7.41
C ASP A 115 -6.10 7.05 8.85
N ARG A 116 -7.28 7.19 9.47
CA ARG A 116 -7.37 7.38 10.90
C ARG A 116 -7.27 6.04 11.61
N HIS A 117 -6.72 6.06 12.81
CA HIS A 117 -6.67 4.88 13.65
C HIS A 117 -8.07 4.27 13.79
N PRO A 118 -8.29 2.98 13.46
CA PRO A 118 -9.62 2.41 13.31
C PRO A 118 -10.41 2.34 14.63
N ILE A 119 -9.74 2.39 15.78
CA ILE A 119 -10.37 2.33 17.11
C ILE A 119 -10.50 3.73 17.71
N THR A 120 -9.42 4.51 17.72
CA THR A 120 -9.39 5.80 18.42
C THR A 120 -9.83 6.98 17.57
N GLY A 121 -9.88 6.83 16.24
CA GLY A 121 -10.17 7.89 15.29
C GLY A 121 -9.05 8.93 15.16
N LYS A 122 -7.91 8.76 15.86
CA LYS A 122 -6.79 9.71 15.77
C LYS A 122 -6.17 9.72 14.37
N MET A 123 -5.81 10.89 13.92
CA MET A 123 -5.02 11.09 12.71
C MET A 123 -3.58 10.65 12.97
N PRO A 124 -2.91 9.99 12.01
CA PRO A 124 -1.49 9.69 12.14
C PRO A 124 -0.68 10.98 12.32
N ALA A 125 0.25 10.95 13.26
CA ALA A 125 1.09 12.10 13.59
C ALA A 125 2.06 12.46 12.45
N ASN A 126 2.42 11.48 11.63
CA ASN A 126 3.32 11.63 10.49
C ASN A 126 3.24 10.38 9.59
N PRO A 127 3.93 10.33 8.43
CA PRO A 127 3.95 9.15 7.56
C PRO A 127 4.50 7.89 8.22
N VAL A 128 5.43 7.99 9.16
CA VAL A 128 5.97 6.82 9.88
C VAL A 128 4.92 6.22 10.80
N ASP A 129 4.17 7.05 11.52
CA ASP A 129 3.04 6.62 12.35
C ASP A 129 1.94 5.97 11.49
N LEU A 130 1.62 6.56 10.32
CA LEU A 130 0.72 5.93 9.35
C LEU A 130 1.20 4.52 8.98
N ARG A 131 2.50 4.37 8.66
CA ARG A 131 3.10 3.09 8.31
C ARG A 131 2.95 2.07 9.42
N ASN A 132 3.30 2.44 10.65
CA ASN A 132 3.20 1.56 11.82
C ASN A 132 1.77 1.06 12.01
N LEU A 133 0.80 1.97 12.00
CA LEU A 133 -0.62 1.64 12.14
C LEU A 133 -1.11 0.71 11.02
N LYS A 134 -0.75 0.99 9.78
CA LYS A 134 -1.17 0.18 8.62
C LYS A 134 -0.52 -1.19 8.61
N ASN A 135 0.78 -1.26 8.82
CA ASN A 135 1.51 -2.52 8.82
C ASN A 135 1.03 -3.45 9.93
N ALA A 136 0.81 -2.91 11.14
CA ALA A 136 0.23 -3.67 12.24
C ALA A 136 -1.18 -4.19 11.90
N ALA A 137 -2.04 -3.35 11.32
CA ALA A 137 -3.38 -3.74 10.91
C ALA A 137 -3.38 -4.82 9.81
N PHE A 138 -2.50 -4.71 8.83
CA PHE A 138 -2.36 -5.71 7.77
C PHE A 138 -1.80 -7.04 8.30
N LEU A 139 -0.82 -7.01 9.21
CA LEU A 139 -0.34 -8.22 9.87
C LEU A 139 -1.43 -8.89 10.72
N GLY A 140 -2.33 -8.11 11.30
CA GLY A 140 -3.48 -8.64 12.03
C GLY A 140 -4.44 -9.49 11.19
N ILE A 141 -4.36 -9.44 9.85
CA ILE A 141 -5.14 -10.33 8.97
C ILE A 141 -4.72 -11.80 9.17
N LEU A 142 -3.46 -12.06 9.50
CA LEU A 142 -2.96 -13.42 9.78
C LEU A 142 -3.72 -14.12 10.91
N GLU A 143 -4.22 -13.36 11.88
CA GLU A 143 -4.94 -13.87 13.03
C GLU A 143 -6.41 -14.27 12.69
N ARG A 144 -6.89 -13.95 11.49
CA ARG A 144 -8.28 -14.19 11.09
C ARG A 144 -8.54 -15.61 10.55
N GLY A 145 -7.50 -16.43 10.40
CA GLY A 145 -7.62 -17.79 9.89
C GLY A 145 -8.11 -17.88 8.44
N CYS A 146 -7.91 -16.84 7.64
CA CYS A 146 -8.21 -16.81 6.22
C CYS A 146 -6.95 -17.05 5.37
N ASN A 147 -7.13 -17.31 4.07
CA ASN A 147 -6.01 -17.41 3.16
C ASN A 147 -5.40 -16.02 2.93
N VAL A 148 -4.17 -15.84 3.35
CA VAL A 148 -3.44 -14.59 3.18
C VAL A 148 -1.98 -14.85 2.80
N ALA A 149 -1.47 -14.10 1.84
CA ALA A 149 -0.07 -14.08 1.46
C ALA A 149 0.52 -12.69 1.71
N LEU A 150 1.68 -12.63 2.35
CA LEU A 150 2.44 -11.40 2.51
C LEU A 150 3.51 -11.35 1.43
N ILE A 151 3.58 -10.24 0.70
CA ILE A 151 4.54 -10.04 -0.39
C ILE A 151 5.33 -8.76 -0.13
N ARG A 152 6.66 -8.86 -0.20
CA ARG A 152 7.52 -7.69 -0.22
C ARG A 152 7.67 -7.17 -1.63
N HIS A 153 7.57 -5.86 -1.80
CA HIS A 153 7.73 -5.17 -3.08
C HIS A 153 9.06 -5.53 -3.75
N GLU A 154 10.12 -5.60 -2.98
CA GLU A 154 11.48 -5.90 -3.42
C GLU A 154 11.56 -7.31 -4.03
N ASP A 155 10.91 -8.29 -3.39
CA ASP A 155 10.91 -9.67 -3.88
C ASP A 155 10.08 -9.82 -5.16
N VAL A 156 8.88 -9.24 -5.20
CA VAL A 156 7.99 -9.39 -6.36
C VAL A 156 8.48 -8.63 -7.58
N THR A 157 9.24 -7.56 -7.40
CA THR A 157 9.84 -6.82 -8.53
C THR A 157 11.14 -7.45 -9.02
N ALA A 158 11.96 -7.98 -8.11
CA ALA A 158 13.22 -8.61 -8.49
C ALA A 158 13.05 -10.02 -9.08
N ARG A 159 12.06 -10.77 -8.59
CA ARG A 159 11.86 -12.19 -8.95
C ARG A 159 10.37 -12.52 -9.10
N PRO A 160 9.65 -11.86 -10.02
CA PRO A 160 8.20 -11.99 -10.15
C PRO A 160 7.74 -13.42 -10.41
N ASP A 161 8.47 -14.17 -11.24
CA ASP A 161 8.15 -15.55 -11.59
C ASP A 161 8.26 -16.47 -10.37
N ALA A 162 9.35 -16.38 -9.62
CA ALA A 162 9.56 -17.19 -8.42
C ALA A 162 8.53 -16.89 -7.32
N VAL A 163 8.14 -15.63 -7.16
CA VAL A 163 7.08 -15.25 -6.22
C VAL A 163 5.73 -15.83 -6.67
N LEU A 164 5.42 -15.74 -7.94
CA LEU A 164 4.19 -16.30 -8.50
C LEU A 164 4.14 -17.82 -8.35
N ASP A 165 5.22 -18.53 -8.66
CA ASP A 165 5.31 -19.99 -8.49
C ASP A 165 5.08 -20.41 -7.05
N ARG A 166 5.69 -19.68 -6.10
CA ARG A 166 5.52 -19.93 -4.67
C ARG A 166 4.07 -19.73 -4.23
N LEU A 167 3.40 -18.67 -4.70
CA LEU A 167 1.98 -18.44 -4.42
C LEU A 167 1.12 -19.58 -4.98
N CYS A 168 1.36 -19.97 -6.23
CA CYS A 168 0.62 -21.04 -6.88
C CYS A 168 0.77 -22.37 -6.13
N ALA A 169 1.99 -22.69 -5.70
CA ALA A 169 2.27 -23.92 -4.93
C ALA A 169 1.60 -23.90 -3.54
N LEU A 170 1.66 -22.77 -2.82
CA LEU A 170 1.12 -22.67 -1.45
C LEU A 170 -0.41 -22.71 -1.41
N PHE A 171 -1.07 -22.13 -2.41
CA PHE A 171 -2.52 -21.95 -2.42
C PHE A 171 -3.24 -22.78 -3.48
N ALA A 172 -2.54 -23.75 -4.12
CA ALA A 172 -3.06 -24.57 -5.19
C ALA A 172 -3.73 -23.73 -6.31
N ILE A 173 -3.03 -22.70 -6.76
CA ILE A 173 -3.49 -21.79 -7.81
C ILE A 173 -2.99 -22.28 -9.16
N GLU A 174 -3.88 -22.35 -10.15
CA GLU A 174 -3.51 -22.71 -11.51
C GLU A 174 -2.95 -21.48 -12.24
N ARG A 175 -1.74 -21.63 -12.81
CA ARG A 175 -1.15 -20.63 -13.71
C ARG A 175 -1.82 -20.64 -15.08
N ASN A 176 -1.91 -19.50 -15.70
CA ASN A 176 -2.25 -19.41 -17.12
C ASN A 176 -1.10 -20.02 -17.94
N PRO A 177 -1.38 -20.74 -19.03
CA PRO A 177 -0.35 -21.27 -19.92
C PRO A 177 0.38 -20.13 -20.63
N GLY A 178 1.65 -20.34 -20.92
CA GLY A 178 2.48 -19.40 -21.70
C GLY A 178 3.57 -18.70 -20.88
N ALA A 179 4.19 -17.69 -21.48
CA ALA A 179 5.23 -16.91 -20.85
C ALA A 179 4.64 -16.00 -19.76
N LEU A 180 5.47 -15.67 -18.76
CA LEU A 180 5.12 -14.72 -17.71
C LEU A 180 4.73 -13.37 -18.31
N ALA A 181 3.52 -12.93 -18.07
CA ALA A 181 3.06 -11.60 -18.44
C ALA A 181 3.53 -10.57 -17.39
N LEU A 182 4.25 -9.58 -17.84
CA LEU A 182 4.68 -8.42 -17.04
C LEU A 182 4.08 -7.15 -17.64
N PRO A 183 3.89 -6.08 -16.85
CA PRO A 183 3.39 -4.82 -17.40
C PRO A 183 4.43 -4.16 -18.30
N ASP A 184 4.01 -3.69 -19.47
CA ASP A 184 4.87 -3.01 -20.45
C ASP A 184 5.25 -1.59 -20.00
N THR A 185 4.51 -1.02 -19.06
CA THR A 185 4.71 0.33 -18.54
C THR A 185 4.67 0.34 -17.01
N GLN A 186 5.24 1.38 -16.40
CA GLN A 186 5.13 1.58 -14.96
C GLN A 186 3.66 1.75 -14.55
N LEU A 187 3.17 0.86 -13.69
CA LEU A 187 1.81 0.90 -13.19
C LEU A 187 1.65 1.96 -12.08
N GLY A 188 0.49 2.62 -12.06
CA GLY A 188 0.18 3.61 -11.03
C GLY A 188 0.92 4.93 -11.23
N GLU A 189 1.14 5.33 -12.48
CA GLU A 189 1.57 6.70 -12.75
C GLU A 189 0.51 7.71 -12.34
N MET A 190 0.96 8.76 -11.65
CA MET A 190 0.11 9.88 -11.31
C MET A 190 -0.10 10.73 -12.57
N THR A 191 -1.32 10.77 -13.06
CA THR A 191 -1.68 11.68 -14.14
C THR A 191 -1.89 13.09 -13.56
N THR A 192 -1.72 14.11 -14.39
CA THR A 192 -1.94 15.53 -14.02
C THR A 192 -3.33 15.82 -13.45
N ARG A 193 -4.27 14.88 -13.56
CA ARG A 193 -5.62 14.96 -12.99
C ARG A 193 -5.69 14.54 -11.52
N THR A 194 -4.67 13.84 -11.01
CA THR A 194 -4.66 13.24 -9.67
C THR A 194 -3.85 14.04 -8.66
N ILE A 195 -3.00 14.97 -9.10
CA ILE A 195 -2.21 15.83 -8.21
C ILE A 195 -2.27 17.25 -8.73
N GLU A 196 -2.63 18.19 -7.87
CA GLU A 196 -2.54 19.63 -8.14
C GLU A 196 -1.19 20.24 -7.72
N GLY A 197 -0.28 19.43 -7.19
CA GLY A 197 1.05 19.86 -6.78
C GLY A 197 2.15 19.58 -7.80
N PRO A 198 3.31 20.23 -7.67
CA PRO A 198 4.45 19.95 -8.54
C PRO A 198 4.89 18.50 -8.39
N ARG A 199 5.13 17.83 -9.53
CA ARG A 199 5.74 16.51 -9.54
C ARG A 199 7.17 16.62 -9.02
N ARG A 200 7.51 15.81 -8.05
CA ARG A 200 8.86 15.77 -7.47
C ARG A 200 9.67 14.70 -8.18
N ASP A 201 10.44 15.10 -9.18
CA ASP A 201 11.23 14.16 -9.99
C ASP A 201 12.52 13.72 -9.29
N ALA A 202 13.09 14.57 -8.43
CA ALA A 202 14.30 14.24 -7.69
C ALA A 202 14.02 13.23 -6.56
N THR A 203 14.85 12.20 -6.47
CA THR A 203 14.79 11.25 -5.35
C THR A 203 15.26 11.98 -4.07
N PRO A 204 14.41 12.05 -3.03
CA PRO A 204 14.77 12.74 -1.81
C PRO A 204 15.91 12.00 -1.08
N VAL A 205 16.79 12.75 -0.45
CA VAL A 205 17.91 12.23 0.34
C VAL A 205 17.59 12.41 1.82
N PHE A 206 17.78 11.35 2.61
CA PHE A 206 17.69 11.44 4.06
C PHE A 206 18.92 12.15 4.62
N SER A 207 18.71 13.18 5.43
CA SER A 207 19.76 13.68 6.33
C SER A 207 19.96 12.73 7.50
N ASP A 208 21.05 12.87 8.25
CA ASP A 208 21.27 12.07 9.47
C ASP A 208 20.15 12.32 10.50
N ALA A 209 19.68 13.56 10.62
CA ALA A 209 18.56 13.89 11.48
C ALA A 209 17.23 13.27 11.03
N ASP A 210 17.03 13.08 9.73
CA ASP A 210 15.85 12.38 9.21
C ASP A 210 15.94 10.88 9.43
N ARG A 211 17.13 10.29 9.28
CA ARG A 211 17.36 8.87 9.57
C ARG A 211 17.12 8.57 11.05
N ALA A 212 17.68 9.37 11.94
CA ALA A 212 17.45 9.24 13.38
C ALA A 212 15.96 9.36 13.72
N PHE A 213 15.27 10.37 13.20
CA PHE A 213 13.84 10.56 13.43
C PHE A 213 13.01 9.35 12.97
N VAL A 214 13.26 8.85 11.75
CA VAL A 214 12.52 7.69 11.21
C VAL A 214 12.84 6.44 12.00
N HIS A 215 14.12 6.21 12.34
CA HIS A 215 14.53 5.09 13.17
C HIS A 215 13.79 5.10 14.51
N ASP A 216 13.78 6.21 15.22
CA ASP A 216 13.14 6.29 16.55
C ASP A 216 11.60 6.17 16.48
N ALA A 217 11.00 6.56 15.36
CA ALA A 217 9.56 6.53 15.19
C ALA A 217 9.01 5.19 14.65
N LEU A 218 9.86 4.33 14.05
CA LEU A 218 9.43 3.05 13.49
C LEU A 218 9.09 2.01 14.58
N ASP A 219 8.05 1.24 14.31
CA ASP A 219 7.76 0.01 15.05
C ASP A 219 8.70 -1.11 14.57
N HIS A 220 9.85 -1.24 15.23
CA HIS A 220 10.88 -2.20 14.87
C HIS A 220 10.43 -3.67 14.98
N ASP A 221 9.50 -3.98 15.86
CA ASP A 221 8.96 -5.33 15.98
C ASP A 221 8.13 -5.68 14.75
N THR A 222 7.27 -4.77 14.32
CA THR A 222 6.51 -4.91 13.07
C THR A 222 7.44 -4.99 11.85
N GLU A 223 8.44 -4.10 11.74
CA GLU A 223 9.40 -4.15 10.63
C GLU A 223 10.17 -5.48 10.58
N THR A 224 10.63 -5.97 11.75
CA THR A 224 11.33 -7.25 11.84
C THR A 224 10.45 -8.42 11.43
N ARG A 225 9.20 -8.46 11.85
CA ARG A 225 8.21 -9.47 11.40
C ARG A 225 8.01 -9.47 9.89
N LEU A 226 8.14 -8.32 9.24
CA LEU A 226 8.07 -8.17 7.78
C LEU A 226 9.39 -8.47 7.07
N GLY A 227 10.46 -8.75 7.82
CA GLY A 227 11.80 -9.00 7.29
C GLY A 227 12.55 -7.73 6.89
N TYR A 228 12.17 -6.58 7.42
CA TYR A 228 12.84 -5.30 7.20
C TYR A 228 13.69 -4.87 8.38
N ARG A 229 14.71 -4.08 8.08
CA ARG A 229 15.53 -3.36 9.07
C ARG A 229 15.83 -1.97 8.51
N PHE A 230 15.60 -0.96 9.30
CA PHE A 230 15.97 0.41 8.97
C PHE A 230 17.27 0.76 9.71
N ALA A 231 18.31 1.14 8.97
CA ALA A 231 19.56 1.59 9.56
C ALA A 231 19.44 3.07 9.96
N ALA A 232 19.89 3.38 11.17
CA ALA A 232 19.98 4.75 11.67
C ALA A 232 21.04 5.57 10.93
#